data_996c094e30c708eb39a338ede386d369
#
_entry.id   996c094e30c708eb39a338ede386d369
#
_cell.length_a   1.000
_cell.length_b   1.000
_cell.length_c   1.000
_cell.angle_alpha   90.00
_cell.angle_beta   90.00
_cell.angle_gamma   90.00
#
_symmetry.space_group_name_H-M   'P 1'
#
loop_
_entity.id
_entity.type
_entity.pdbx_description
1 polymer ?
#
loop_
_entity_poly.entity_id
_entity_poly.type
_entity_poly.pdbx_seq_one_letter_code
_entity_poly.pdbx_strand_id
1 'polypeptide(L)'
;DAQGAIEDYVEKPSEFVSDLAMIGIYAFKDGERLQTELQKLIDHNIIKGGEYQLPDALRNMTQSGLKFEPGRVTEWMDCGNKVATVETNQRILTLTADQVSIPASANISESVILPPCFIGEHVRIERSVIGPHVSIGEGTTVADSRIQNTLIQNDSTIENKVLSGSMVGNHAKLLGRSQDISVGDYNVID
;
A
#
# COMPACT_ATOMS: atom_id res chain seq x y z
N ASP A 1 20.81 -8.87 22.60
CA ASP A 1 21.89 -9.02 23.59
C ASP A 1 22.95 -7.93 23.41
N ALA A 2 23.95 -7.92 24.27
CA ALA A 2 25.03 -6.94 24.22
C ALA A 2 25.91 -7.04 22.95
N GLN A 3 25.83 -8.11 22.20
CA GLN A 3 26.54 -8.34 20.94
C GLN A 3 25.69 -7.98 19.71
N GLY A 4 24.45 -7.53 19.92
CA GLY A 4 23.51 -7.16 18.85
C GLY A 4 22.69 -8.32 18.28
N ALA A 5 22.79 -9.51 18.85
CA ALA A 5 21.95 -10.63 18.45
C ALA A 5 20.53 -10.52 19.04
N ILE A 6 19.54 -11.04 18.30
CA ILE A 6 18.16 -11.08 18.74
C ILE A 6 17.99 -12.21 19.76
N GLU A 7 17.43 -11.90 20.92
CA GLU A 7 17.19 -12.87 22.00
C GLU A 7 15.79 -13.46 21.97
N ASP A 8 14.78 -12.67 21.61
CA ASP A 8 13.38 -13.11 21.57
C ASP A 8 12.58 -12.35 20.52
N TYR A 9 11.40 -12.87 20.21
CA TYR A 9 10.46 -12.36 19.22
C TYR A 9 9.07 -12.28 19.85
N VAL A 10 8.46 -11.10 19.81
CA VAL A 10 7.12 -10.88 20.37
C VAL A 10 6.23 -10.28 19.29
N GLU A 11 5.16 -10.97 18.95
CA GLU A 11 4.17 -10.50 17.97
C GLU A 11 3.16 -9.59 18.67
N LYS A 12 3.02 -8.38 18.16
CA LYS A 12 2.03 -7.38 18.63
C LYS A 12 1.98 -7.26 20.16
N PRO A 13 3.10 -6.91 20.84
CA PRO A 13 3.12 -6.80 22.28
C PRO A 13 2.15 -5.73 22.79
N SER A 14 1.49 -6.01 23.92
CA SER A 14 0.61 -5.03 24.58
C SER A 14 1.36 -3.94 25.32
N GLU A 15 2.62 -4.19 25.64
CA GLU A 15 3.52 -3.25 26.32
C GLU A 15 4.80 -3.07 25.49
N PHE A 16 5.47 -1.93 25.66
CA PHE A 16 6.73 -1.68 24.97
C PHE A 16 7.80 -2.70 25.39
N VAL A 17 8.37 -3.38 24.40
CA VAL A 17 9.41 -4.40 24.59
C VAL A 17 10.76 -3.94 24.03
N SER A 18 10.77 -3.32 22.84
CA SER A 18 11.96 -2.92 22.13
C SER A 18 11.64 -1.83 21.11
N ASP A 19 12.63 -1.03 20.74
CA ASP A 19 12.61 -0.11 19.61
C ASP A 19 12.86 -0.80 18.24
N LEU A 20 13.10 -2.11 18.27
CA LEU A 20 13.21 -2.94 17.07
C LEU A 20 11.88 -3.63 16.79
N ALA A 21 11.41 -3.53 15.54
CA ALA A 21 10.18 -4.16 15.08
C ALA A 21 10.44 -5.17 13.94
N MET A 22 9.68 -6.25 13.93
CA MET A 22 9.65 -7.17 12.80
C MET A 22 8.83 -6.54 11.67
N ILE A 23 9.43 -6.39 10.50
CA ILE A 23 8.80 -5.76 9.32
C ILE A 23 8.48 -6.75 8.19
N GLY A 24 8.56 -8.04 8.47
CA GLY A 24 8.24 -9.09 7.50
C GLY A 24 9.34 -9.38 6.47
N ILE A 25 10.55 -8.85 6.64
CA ILE A 25 11.69 -9.12 5.76
C ILE A 25 12.71 -9.99 6.50
N TYR A 26 12.98 -11.19 5.98
CA TYR A 26 13.86 -12.16 6.60
C TYR A 26 14.82 -12.75 5.57
N ALA A 27 16.06 -13.00 5.98
CA ALA A 27 17.05 -13.71 5.20
C ALA A 27 17.57 -14.92 6.01
N PHE A 28 17.31 -16.12 5.51
CA PHE A 28 17.75 -17.37 6.14
C PHE A 28 18.88 -18.00 5.34
N LYS A 29 19.97 -18.37 6.02
CA LYS A 29 21.05 -19.17 5.42
C LYS A 29 20.73 -20.67 5.46
N ASP A 30 19.94 -21.08 6.43
CA ASP A 30 19.53 -22.48 6.66
C ASP A 30 18.00 -22.60 6.53
N GLY A 31 17.55 -22.81 5.30
CA GLY A 31 16.13 -22.94 4.98
C GLY A 31 15.54 -24.28 5.45
N GLU A 32 16.33 -25.36 5.51
CA GLU A 32 15.88 -26.67 5.99
C GLU A 32 15.48 -26.60 7.47
N ARG A 33 16.27 -25.88 8.24
CA ARG A 33 15.98 -25.71 9.68
C ARG A 33 14.72 -24.89 9.90
N LEU A 34 14.55 -23.81 9.14
CA LEU A 34 13.29 -23.06 9.18
C LEU A 34 12.09 -23.94 8.84
N GLN A 35 12.17 -24.72 7.76
CA GLN A 35 11.10 -25.63 7.36
C GLN A 35 10.79 -26.64 8.46
N THR A 36 11.82 -27.18 9.10
CA THR A 36 11.66 -28.15 10.21
C THR A 36 10.92 -27.51 11.39
N GLU A 37 11.29 -26.29 11.80
CA GLU A 37 10.63 -25.62 12.92
C GLU A 37 9.19 -25.20 12.59
N LEU A 38 8.92 -24.75 11.37
CA LEU A 38 7.56 -24.48 10.92
C LEU A 38 6.70 -25.75 10.90
N GLN A 39 7.25 -26.88 10.41
CA GLN A 39 6.54 -28.15 10.41
C GLN A 39 6.20 -28.60 11.83
N LYS A 40 7.11 -28.42 12.79
CA LYS A 40 6.82 -28.71 14.21
C LYS A 40 5.65 -27.90 14.76
N LEU A 41 5.51 -26.63 14.38
CA LEU A 41 4.36 -25.83 14.81
C LEU A 41 3.04 -26.43 14.31
N ILE A 42 3.03 -26.91 13.06
CA ILE A 42 1.87 -27.54 12.44
C ILE A 42 1.58 -28.88 13.09
N ASP A 43 2.57 -29.77 13.20
CA ASP A 43 2.43 -31.14 13.73
C ASP A 43 1.95 -31.14 15.18
N HIS A 44 2.38 -30.17 15.98
CA HIS A 44 1.99 -30.03 17.38
C HIS A 44 0.82 -29.07 17.59
N ASN A 45 0.23 -28.54 16.51
CA ASN A 45 -0.89 -27.60 16.54
C ASN A 45 -0.63 -26.38 17.46
N ILE A 46 0.57 -25.80 17.37
CA ILE A 46 0.97 -24.65 18.18
C ILE A 46 0.40 -23.37 17.54
N ILE A 47 -0.78 -22.98 18.01
CA ILE A 47 -1.56 -21.85 17.50
C ILE A 47 -1.64 -20.77 18.58
N LYS A 48 -1.40 -19.50 18.19
CA LYS A 48 -1.60 -18.31 19.04
C LYS A 48 -2.44 -17.28 18.30
N GLY A 49 -3.45 -16.76 18.95
CA GLY A 49 -4.38 -15.82 18.31
C GLY A 49 -5.12 -16.37 17.10
N GLY A 50 -5.26 -17.70 16.99
CA GLY A 50 -5.92 -18.37 15.85
C GLY A 50 -5.02 -18.67 14.65
N GLU A 51 -3.72 -18.36 14.72
CA GLU A 51 -2.77 -18.50 13.62
C GLU A 51 -1.47 -19.20 14.05
N TYR A 52 -0.81 -19.90 13.10
CA TYR A 52 0.58 -20.29 13.25
C TYR A 52 1.49 -19.09 13.06
N GLN A 53 2.31 -18.79 14.04
CA GLN A 53 3.13 -17.57 14.04
C GLN A 53 4.59 -17.86 13.72
N LEU A 54 5.14 -17.20 12.70
CA LEU A 54 6.56 -17.29 12.36
C LEU A 54 7.49 -16.95 13.55
N PRO A 55 7.20 -15.93 14.40
CA PRO A 55 7.99 -15.67 15.61
C PRO A 55 8.21 -16.86 16.52
N ASP A 56 7.29 -17.81 16.61
CA ASP A 56 7.47 -19.02 17.44
C ASP A 56 8.53 -19.97 16.83
N ALA A 57 8.56 -20.12 15.51
CA ALA A 57 9.61 -20.88 14.84
C ALA A 57 10.98 -20.19 15.01
N LEU A 58 11.05 -18.86 14.86
CA LEU A 58 12.28 -18.10 15.05
C LEU A 58 12.81 -18.23 16.50
N ARG A 59 11.91 -18.19 17.48
CA ARG A 59 12.27 -18.42 18.89
C ARG A 59 12.87 -19.79 19.10
N ASN A 60 12.27 -20.85 18.55
CA ASN A 60 12.80 -22.21 18.62
C ASN A 60 14.19 -22.33 17.99
N MET A 61 14.37 -21.68 16.83
CA MET A 61 15.67 -21.63 16.14
C MET A 61 16.72 -20.94 17.01
N THR A 62 16.38 -19.81 17.63
CA THR A 62 17.27 -19.06 18.53
C THR A 62 17.63 -19.90 19.76
N GLN A 63 16.64 -20.53 20.40
CA GLN A 63 16.85 -21.42 21.56
C GLN A 63 17.72 -22.65 21.22
N SER A 64 17.70 -23.08 19.96
CA SER A 64 18.55 -24.17 19.46
C SER A 64 19.95 -23.70 19.02
N GLY A 65 20.31 -22.43 19.30
CA GLY A 65 21.64 -21.88 19.12
C GLY A 65 21.89 -21.16 17.80
N LEU A 66 20.86 -20.93 16.95
CA LEU A 66 21.01 -20.05 15.80
C LEU A 66 21.02 -18.60 16.26
N LYS A 67 21.89 -17.81 15.65
CA LYS A 67 21.98 -16.38 15.88
C LYS A 67 21.27 -15.62 14.76
N PHE A 68 20.39 -14.72 15.16
CA PHE A 68 19.75 -13.76 14.27
C PHE A 68 20.21 -12.36 14.61
N GLU A 69 20.43 -11.55 13.59
CA GLU A 69 20.84 -10.16 13.73
C GLU A 69 19.81 -9.25 13.06
N PRO A 70 19.50 -8.08 13.63
CA PRO A 70 18.58 -7.13 13.01
C PRO A 70 19.23 -6.50 11.77
N GLY A 71 18.51 -6.50 10.66
CA GLY A 71 18.86 -5.71 9.48
C GLY A 71 18.49 -4.24 9.68
N ARG A 72 19.29 -3.32 9.11
CA ARG A 72 18.95 -1.89 9.10
C ARG A 72 18.13 -1.57 7.87
N VAL A 73 17.05 -0.83 8.07
CA VAL A 73 16.19 -0.30 7.02
C VAL A 73 16.15 1.21 7.14
N THR A 74 16.39 1.92 6.05
CA THR A 74 16.37 3.38 6.03
C THR A 74 14.96 3.94 5.84
N GLU A 75 14.10 3.17 5.18
CA GLU A 75 12.71 3.51 4.96
C GLU A 75 11.88 2.24 4.83
N TRP A 76 10.76 2.21 5.51
CA TRP A 76 9.79 1.13 5.46
C TRP A 76 8.42 1.68 5.10
N MET A 77 7.76 1.05 4.12
CA MET A 77 6.45 1.45 3.64
C MET A 77 5.49 0.28 3.77
N ASP A 78 4.34 0.53 4.38
CA ASP A 78 3.31 -0.46 4.63
C ASP A 78 2.12 -0.28 3.68
N CYS A 79 1.41 -1.37 3.41
CA CYS A 79 0.17 -1.40 2.65
C CYS A 79 -0.94 -2.18 3.39
N GLY A 80 -0.86 -2.30 4.71
CA GLY A 80 -1.76 -3.09 5.53
C GLY A 80 -3.18 -2.50 5.67
N ASN A 81 -3.36 -1.22 5.35
CA ASN A 81 -4.65 -0.56 5.34
C ASN A 81 -4.71 0.56 4.30
N LYS A 82 -5.91 1.13 4.08
CA LYS A 82 -6.10 2.18 3.06
C LYS A 82 -5.18 3.39 3.26
N VAL A 83 -5.05 3.88 4.49
CA VAL A 83 -4.25 5.08 4.77
C VAL A 83 -2.79 4.83 4.44
N ALA A 84 -2.22 3.76 5.00
CA ALA A 84 -0.84 3.37 4.76
C ALA A 84 -0.55 3.12 3.27
N THR A 85 -1.49 2.47 2.54
CA THR A 85 -1.33 2.23 1.10
C THR A 85 -1.32 3.52 0.28
N VAL A 86 -2.18 4.48 0.62
CA VAL A 86 -2.20 5.80 -0.04
C VAL A 86 -0.91 6.59 0.24
N GLU A 87 -0.43 6.57 1.47
CA GLU A 87 0.83 7.20 1.86
C GLU A 87 2.04 6.54 1.16
N THR A 88 2.05 5.21 1.10
CA THR A 88 3.07 4.45 0.37
C THR A 88 3.07 4.81 -1.12
N ASN A 89 1.90 4.88 -1.76
CA ASN A 89 1.78 5.31 -3.15
C ASN A 89 2.35 6.72 -3.35
N GLN A 90 2.01 7.66 -2.48
CA GLN A 90 2.52 9.02 -2.52
C GLN A 90 4.07 9.03 -2.44
N ARG A 91 4.63 8.25 -1.53
CA ARG A 91 6.06 8.16 -1.35
C ARG A 91 6.78 7.53 -2.55
N ILE A 92 6.25 6.44 -3.08
CA ILE A 92 6.79 5.77 -4.27
C ILE A 92 6.74 6.70 -5.48
N LEU A 93 5.63 7.35 -5.75
CA LEU A 93 5.52 8.29 -6.86
C LEU A 93 6.52 9.44 -6.73
N THR A 94 6.77 9.93 -5.51
CA THR A 94 7.79 10.97 -5.27
C THR A 94 9.20 10.44 -5.56
N LEU A 95 9.52 9.23 -5.11
CA LEU A 95 10.84 8.61 -5.32
C LEU A 95 11.13 8.27 -6.79
N THR A 96 10.09 7.96 -7.56
CA THR A 96 10.19 7.53 -8.95
C THR A 96 9.79 8.61 -9.95
N ALA A 97 9.60 9.85 -9.51
CA ALA A 97 9.06 10.93 -10.34
C ALA A 97 9.81 11.14 -11.67
N ASP A 98 11.13 11.00 -11.65
CA ASP A 98 11.98 11.15 -12.84
C ASP A 98 11.97 9.92 -13.78
N GLN A 99 11.38 8.81 -13.34
CA GLN A 99 11.36 7.54 -14.07
C GLN A 99 10.00 7.27 -14.73
N VAL A 100 8.95 7.98 -14.32
CA VAL A 100 7.59 7.75 -14.79
C VAL A 100 7.30 8.65 -15.98
N SER A 101 6.92 8.05 -17.10
CA SER A 101 6.44 8.74 -18.29
C SER A 101 5.00 8.33 -18.60
N ILE A 102 4.24 9.22 -19.21
CA ILE A 102 2.90 8.91 -19.72
C ILE A 102 3.05 8.04 -20.96
N PRO A 103 2.46 6.83 -21.00
CA PRO A 103 2.59 5.94 -22.14
C PRO A 103 1.92 6.52 -23.40
N ALA A 104 2.45 6.20 -24.57
CA ALA A 104 1.92 6.67 -25.85
C ALA A 104 0.51 6.16 -26.16
N SER A 105 0.09 5.07 -25.53
CA SER A 105 -1.25 4.50 -25.64
C SER A 105 -2.29 5.23 -24.79
N ALA A 106 -1.87 6.08 -23.85
CA ALA A 106 -2.79 6.88 -23.05
C ALA A 106 -3.35 8.05 -23.87
N ASN A 107 -4.65 8.27 -23.73
CA ASN A 107 -5.34 9.40 -24.38
C ASN A 107 -5.77 10.42 -23.33
N ILE A 108 -5.14 11.60 -23.36
CA ILE A 108 -5.41 12.70 -22.43
C ILE A 108 -5.87 13.91 -23.23
N SER A 109 -7.11 14.34 -23.01
CA SER A 109 -7.73 15.48 -23.70
C SER A 109 -8.37 16.44 -22.70
N GLU A 110 -8.27 17.75 -22.96
CA GLU A 110 -8.87 18.82 -22.16
C GLU A 110 -8.60 18.67 -20.64
N SER A 111 -7.41 18.18 -20.29
CA SER A 111 -7.10 17.77 -18.92
C SER A 111 -5.73 18.26 -18.46
N VAL A 112 -5.54 18.36 -17.15
CA VAL A 112 -4.28 18.74 -16.52
C VAL A 112 -3.76 17.61 -15.66
N ILE A 113 -2.51 17.22 -15.87
CA ILE A 113 -1.80 16.25 -15.04
C ILE A 113 -0.80 17.02 -14.17
N LEU A 114 -0.94 16.89 -12.86
CA LEU A 114 -0.06 17.51 -11.85
C LEU A 114 0.87 16.42 -11.27
N PRO A 115 2.15 16.40 -11.65
CA PRO A 115 3.09 15.39 -11.15
C PRO A 115 3.28 15.44 -9.63
N PRO A 116 3.79 14.34 -9.03
CA PRO A 116 4.05 13.04 -9.63
C PRO A 116 2.77 12.20 -9.78
N CYS A 117 2.61 11.55 -10.94
CA CYS A 117 1.49 10.66 -11.23
C CYS A 117 1.97 9.45 -12.02
N PHE A 118 1.36 8.30 -11.81
CA PHE A 118 1.49 7.12 -12.66
C PHE A 118 0.23 6.97 -13.52
N ILE A 119 0.40 6.89 -14.82
CA ILE A 119 -0.67 6.65 -15.80
C ILE A 119 -0.35 5.36 -16.53
N GLY A 120 -1.23 4.38 -16.46
CA GLY A 120 -1.09 3.08 -17.12
C GLY A 120 -1.37 3.13 -18.61
N GLU A 121 -1.11 2.00 -19.28
CA GLU A 121 -1.41 1.82 -20.71
C GLU A 121 -2.91 1.94 -20.98
N HIS A 122 -3.27 2.47 -22.14
CA HIS A 122 -4.65 2.59 -22.62
C HIS A 122 -5.60 3.39 -21.72
N VAL A 123 -5.06 4.15 -20.77
CA VAL A 123 -5.86 5.05 -19.92
C VAL A 123 -6.45 6.18 -20.76
N ARG A 124 -7.69 6.56 -20.47
CA ARG A 124 -8.37 7.72 -21.06
C ARG A 124 -8.70 8.73 -19.98
N ILE A 125 -8.30 9.98 -20.19
CA ILE A 125 -8.58 11.09 -19.26
C ILE A 125 -9.13 12.25 -20.06
N GLU A 126 -10.34 12.70 -19.72
CA GLU A 126 -11.02 13.79 -20.39
C GLU A 126 -11.55 14.84 -19.39
N ARG A 127 -11.41 16.13 -19.71
CA ARG A 127 -11.93 17.25 -18.91
C ARG A 127 -11.70 17.10 -17.40
N SER A 128 -10.48 16.71 -17.04
CA SER A 128 -10.16 16.32 -15.67
C SER A 128 -8.87 16.95 -15.16
N VAL A 129 -8.75 17.05 -13.84
CA VAL A 129 -7.51 17.44 -13.16
C VAL A 129 -7.02 16.27 -12.32
N ILE A 130 -5.86 15.72 -12.68
CA ILE A 130 -5.29 14.54 -12.07
C ILE A 130 -3.97 14.87 -11.37
N GLY A 131 -3.86 14.55 -10.12
CA GLY A 131 -2.65 14.77 -9.33
C GLY A 131 -2.76 15.90 -8.29
N PRO A 132 -1.69 16.07 -7.48
CA PRO A 132 -0.52 15.20 -7.44
C PRO A 132 -0.80 13.86 -6.77
N HIS A 133 0.18 12.94 -6.90
CA HIS A 133 0.19 11.62 -6.25
C HIS A 133 -1.01 10.72 -6.61
N VAL A 134 -1.30 10.62 -7.89
CA VAL A 134 -2.34 9.73 -8.42
C VAL A 134 -1.71 8.61 -9.23
N SER A 135 -2.14 7.38 -8.94
CA SER A 135 -1.85 6.21 -9.77
C SER A 135 -3.13 5.76 -10.46
N ILE A 136 -3.10 5.63 -11.77
CA ILE A 136 -4.23 5.14 -12.59
C ILE A 136 -3.77 3.90 -13.34
N GLY A 137 -4.43 2.76 -13.08
CA GLY A 137 -4.18 1.48 -13.71
C GLY A 137 -4.63 1.42 -15.17
N GLU A 138 -4.10 0.43 -15.88
CA GLU A 138 -4.36 0.18 -17.30
C GLU A 138 -5.85 0.15 -17.63
N GLY A 139 -6.23 0.62 -18.83
CA GLY A 139 -7.59 0.56 -19.38
C GLY A 139 -8.63 1.43 -18.67
N THR A 140 -8.23 2.16 -17.63
CA THR A 140 -9.14 3.00 -16.84
C THR A 140 -9.54 4.27 -17.58
N THR A 141 -10.81 4.66 -17.44
CA THR A 141 -11.37 5.91 -18.00
C THR A 141 -11.72 6.88 -16.87
N VAL A 142 -11.27 8.12 -17.00
CA VAL A 142 -11.60 9.21 -16.07
C VAL A 142 -12.15 10.39 -16.86
N ALA A 143 -13.34 10.88 -16.51
CA ALA A 143 -13.95 12.04 -17.14
C ALA A 143 -14.54 13.01 -16.10
N ASP A 144 -14.53 14.31 -16.43
CA ASP A 144 -15.17 15.38 -15.67
C ASP A 144 -14.85 15.34 -14.17
N SER A 145 -13.59 15.02 -13.82
CA SER A 145 -13.22 14.68 -12.44
C SER A 145 -12.00 15.46 -11.96
N ARG A 146 -11.91 15.63 -10.64
CA ARG A 146 -10.72 16.13 -9.94
C ARG A 146 -10.23 15.07 -8.97
N ILE A 147 -9.00 14.57 -9.17
CA ILE A 147 -8.47 13.45 -8.41
C ILE A 147 -7.06 13.79 -7.91
N GLN A 148 -6.83 13.63 -6.62
CA GLN A 148 -5.52 13.79 -6.00
C GLN A 148 -5.26 12.71 -4.95
N ASN A 149 -3.99 12.39 -4.71
CA ASN A 149 -3.58 11.44 -3.66
C ASN A 149 -4.42 10.15 -3.64
N THR A 150 -4.57 9.50 -4.80
CA THR A 150 -5.53 8.42 -5.01
C THR A 150 -4.94 7.32 -5.88
N LEU A 151 -5.25 6.05 -5.54
CA LEU A 151 -4.97 4.89 -6.38
C LEU A 151 -6.26 4.42 -7.05
N ILE A 152 -6.19 4.23 -8.35
CA ILE A 152 -7.26 3.61 -9.14
C ILE A 152 -6.67 2.42 -9.86
N GLN A 153 -7.24 1.25 -9.65
CA GLN A 153 -6.83 0.01 -10.29
C GLN A 153 -7.31 -0.06 -11.75
N ASN A 154 -7.02 -1.19 -12.41
CA ASN A 154 -7.26 -1.38 -13.82
C ASN A 154 -8.75 -1.40 -14.21
N ASP A 155 -9.04 -1.07 -15.47
CA ASP A 155 -10.34 -1.22 -16.13
C ASP A 155 -11.50 -0.54 -15.38
N SER A 156 -11.23 0.54 -14.67
CA SER A 156 -12.23 1.26 -13.89
C SER A 156 -12.78 2.47 -14.64
N THR A 157 -13.95 2.93 -14.24
CA THR A 157 -14.59 4.13 -14.81
C THR A 157 -14.89 5.12 -13.70
N ILE A 158 -14.35 6.32 -13.81
CA ILE A 158 -14.58 7.42 -12.86
C ILE A 158 -15.16 8.59 -13.64
N GLU A 159 -16.34 9.03 -13.28
CA GLU A 159 -17.01 10.13 -13.97
C GLU A 159 -17.66 11.08 -12.97
N ASN A 160 -17.42 12.39 -13.17
CA ASN A 160 -18.02 13.45 -12.38
C ASN A 160 -17.79 13.28 -10.87
N LYS A 161 -16.49 13.10 -10.47
CA LYS A 161 -16.05 12.88 -9.09
C LYS A 161 -14.96 13.83 -8.65
N VAL A 162 -15.00 14.15 -7.36
CA VAL A 162 -13.87 14.76 -6.65
C VAL A 162 -13.35 13.74 -5.65
N LEU A 163 -12.12 13.25 -5.84
CA LEU A 163 -11.52 12.22 -5.01
C LEU A 163 -10.21 12.72 -4.39
N SER A 164 -10.02 12.42 -3.12
CA SER A 164 -8.77 12.61 -2.39
C SER A 164 -8.58 11.49 -1.38
N GLY A 165 -7.32 11.05 -1.18
CA GLY A 165 -6.99 10.01 -0.19
C GLY A 165 -7.73 8.70 -0.41
N SER A 166 -7.98 8.32 -1.67
CA SER A 166 -8.91 7.24 -2.00
C SER A 166 -8.21 6.05 -2.65
N MET A 167 -8.85 4.89 -2.55
CA MET A 167 -8.49 3.67 -3.30
C MET A 167 -9.72 3.16 -4.04
N VAL A 168 -9.54 2.84 -5.32
CA VAL A 168 -10.57 2.27 -6.18
C VAL A 168 -10.04 0.97 -6.76
N GLY A 169 -10.78 -0.12 -6.59
CA GLY A 169 -10.43 -1.46 -7.08
C GLY A 169 -10.57 -1.60 -8.60
N ASN A 170 -10.19 -2.78 -9.12
CA ASN A 170 -10.34 -3.11 -10.54
C ASN A 170 -11.81 -3.16 -10.96
N HIS A 171 -12.09 -2.83 -12.21
CA HIS A 171 -13.40 -2.89 -12.84
C HIS A 171 -14.51 -2.12 -12.10
N ALA A 172 -14.11 -1.15 -11.26
CA ALA A 172 -15.04 -0.34 -10.49
C ALA A 172 -15.67 0.77 -11.35
N LYS A 173 -16.91 1.11 -11.06
CA LYS A 173 -17.61 2.23 -11.72
C LYS A 173 -18.08 3.23 -10.65
N LEU A 174 -17.47 4.42 -10.65
CA LEU A 174 -17.84 5.54 -9.79
C LEU A 174 -18.43 6.66 -10.66
N LEU A 175 -19.75 6.69 -10.75
CA LEU A 175 -20.46 7.65 -11.57
C LEU A 175 -21.12 8.71 -10.67
N GLY A 176 -20.79 9.97 -10.91
CA GLY A 176 -21.47 11.12 -10.31
C GLY A 176 -22.69 11.56 -11.12
N ARG A 177 -23.52 12.38 -10.52
CA ARG A 177 -24.64 13.02 -11.19
C ARG A 177 -24.48 14.54 -11.06
N SER A 178 -24.82 15.28 -12.10
CA SER A 178 -25.02 16.71 -11.98
C SER A 178 -26.19 16.99 -11.05
N GLN A 179 -26.07 18.07 -10.29
CA GLN A 179 -27.16 18.55 -9.42
C GLN A 179 -27.80 19.78 -10.04
N ASP A 180 -29.10 19.84 -10.01
CA ASP A 180 -29.88 21.05 -10.30
C ASP A 180 -30.24 21.70 -8.96
N ILE A 181 -29.68 22.87 -8.71
CA ILE A 181 -29.78 23.53 -7.41
C ILE A 181 -30.23 24.97 -7.60
N SER A 182 -31.20 25.38 -6.76
CA SER A 182 -31.54 26.79 -6.56
C SER A 182 -31.27 27.16 -5.11
N VAL A 183 -30.33 28.07 -4.87
CA VAL A 183 -29.88 28.46 -3.53
C VAL A 183 -30.09 29.95 -3.35
N GLY A 184 -30.77 30.34 -2.28
CA GLY A 184 -30.92 31.75 -1.90
C GLY A 184 -29.69 32.29 -1.18
N ASP A 185 -29.72 33.60 -0.86
CA ASP A 185 -28.65 34.28 -0.12
C ASP A 185 -28.42 33.66 1.27
N TYR A 186 -27.16 33.62 1.70
CA TYR A 186 -26.72 33.16 3.01
C TYR A 186 -26.98 31.67 3.33
N ASN A 187 -27.32 30.84 2.36
CA ASN A 187 -27.47 29.41 2.54
C ASN A 187 -26.13 28.69 2.37
N VAL A 188 -25.95 27.61 3.12
CA VAL A 188 -24.83 26.67 2.99
C VAL A 188 -25.42 25.29 2.64
N ILE A 189 -24.83 24.65 1.63
CA ILE A 189 -25.19 23.27 1.23
C ILE A 189 -23.92 22.44 1.37
N ASP A 190 -23.95 21.42 2.21
CA ASP A 190 -22.86 20.45 2.44
C ASP A 190 -23.06 19.18 1.61
#